data_ae43127387fdae6824d3a52535ab6e37
#
_entry.id   ae43127387fdae6824d3a52535ab6e37
#
_cell.length_a   1.000
_cell.length_b   1.000
_cell.length_c   1.000
_cell.angle_alpha   90.00
_cell.angle_beta   90.00
_cell.angle_gamma   90.00
#
_symmetry.space_group_name_H-M   'P 1'
#
loop_
_entity.id
_entity.type
_entity.pdbx_description
1 polymer ?
#
loop_
_entity_poly.entity_id
_entity_poly.type
_entity_poly.pdbx_seq_one_letter_code
_entity_poly.pdbx_strand_id
1 'polypeptide(L)'
;MRKMTEQNLSAAFAGESQAHLRYLAFAHIADKEHRPNVARLFRAIAYAEQVHGINHYKELGLIKNLSQNLQAAIDGETYEVDEMYPAFRSV
;
A
#
# COMPACT_ATOMS: atom_id res chain seq x y z
N MET A 1 3.07 14.06 -17.79
CA MET A 1 3.73 14.22 -16.48
C MET A 1 5.24 14.18 -16.68
N ARG A 2 5.97 15.04 -16.00
CA ARG A 2 7.43 15.03 -16.06
C ARG A 2 7.96 13.79 -15.34
N LYS A 3 9.02 13.17 -15.88
CA LYS A 3 9.62 11.95 -15.33
C LYS A 3 9.98 12.08 -13.84
N MET A 4 10.55 13.24 -13.45
CA MET A 4 10.90 13.50 -12.05
C MET A 4 9.68 13.51 -11.15
N THR A 5 8.57 14.11 -11.61
CA THR A 5 7.31 14.11 -10.85
C THR A 5 6.77 12.69 -10.70
N GLU A 6 6.84 11.88 -11.75
CA GLU A 6 6.46 10.48 -11.70
C GLU A 6 7.26 9.71 -10.66
N GLN A 7 8.57 9.88 -10.66
CA GLN A 7 9.44 9.22 -9.69
C GLN A 7 9.11 9.64 -8.26
N ASN A 8 8.84 10.93 -8.05
CA ASN A 8 8.48 11.45 -6.74
C ASN A 8 7.13 10.91 -6.27
N LEU A 9 6.14 10.84 -7.17
CA LEU A 9 4.82 10.27 -6.84
C LEU A 9 4.92 8.78 -6.53
N SER A 10 5.73 8.05 -7.28
CA SER A 10 5.95 6.62 -7.03
C SER A 10 6.62 6.39 -5.68
N ALA A 11 7.63 7.19 -5.35
CA ALA A 11 8.30 7.10 -4.05
C ALA A 11 7.35 7.46 -2.91
N ALA A 12 6.53 8.49 -3.07
CA ALA A 12 5.53 8.89 -2.08
C ALA A 12 4.49 7.79 -1.88
N PHE A 13 3.97 7.21 -2.97
CA PHE A 13 3.01 6.11 -2.89
C PHE A 13 3.61 4.91 -2.14
N ALA A 14 4.84 4.54 -2.46
CA ALA A 14 5.52 3.42 -1.79
C ALA A 14 5.69 3.69 -0.29
N GLY A 15 6.13 4.89 0.08
CA GLY A 15 6.31 5.28 1.48
C GLY A 15 5.00 5.30 2.26
N GLU A 16 3.93 5.83 1.66
CA GLU A 16 2.63 5.92 2.30
C GLU A 16 1.97 4.55 2.43
N SER A 17 2.18 3.65 1.44
CA SER A 17 1.69 2.28 1.52
C SER A 17 2.34 1.52 2.66
N GLN A 18 3.65 1.67 2.82
CA GLN A 18 4.39 1.08 3.93
C GLN A 18 3.94 1.65 5.27
N ALA A 19 3.78 2.96 5.36
CA ALA A 19 3.33 3.64 6.56
C ALA A 19 1.92 3.17 6.96
N HIS A 20 1.02 3.03 5.99
CA HIS A 20 -0.33 2.54 6.24
C HIS A 20 -0.32 1.19 6.95
N LEU A 21 0.42 0.23 6.41
CA LEU A 21 0.50 -1.11 6.99
C LEU A 21 1.23 -1.11 8.34
N ARG A 22 2.28 -0.32 8.47
CA ARG A 22 3.03 -0.18 9.71
C ARG A 22 2.15 0.31 10.85
N TYR A 23 1.34 1.35 10.59
CA TYR A 23 0.46 1.90 11.62
C TYR A 23 -0.70 1.00 11.97
N LEU A 24 -1.20 0.19 11.01
CA LEU A 24 -2.18 -0.85 11.32
C LEU A 24 -1.59 -1.91 12.25
N ALA A 25 -0.35 -2.31 12.00
CA ALA A 25 0.35 -3.25 12.87
C ALA A 25 0.57 -2.67 14.28
N PHE A 26 0.95 -1.39 14.36
CA PHE A 26 1.12 -0.71 15.64
C PHE A 26 -0.19 -0.63 16.41
N ALA A 27 -1.31 -0.37 15.71
CA ALA A 27 -2.63 -0.35 16.32
C ALA A 27 -2.99 -1.70 16.93
N HIS A 28 -2.67 -2.78 16.22
CA HIS A 28 -2.93 -4.13 16.69
C HIS A 28 -2.17 -4.42 18.00
N ILE A 29 -0.92 -4.01 18.08
CA ILE A 29 -0.13 -4.17 19.32
C ILE A 29 -0.71 -3.31 20.45
N ALA A 30 -1.13 -2.08 20.15
CA ALA A 30 -1.77 -1.22 21.16
C ALA A 30 -3.04 -1.86 21.72
N ASP A 31 -3.84 -2.51 20.88
CA ASP A 31 -5.02 -3.25 21.34
C ASP A 31 -4.64 -4.39 22.26
N LYS A 32 -3.61 -5.17 21.92
CA LYS A 32 -3.13 -6.28 22.75
C LYS A 32 -2.65 -5.81 24.12
N GLU A 33 -2.08 -4.62 24.17
CA GLU A 33 -1.58 -4.04 25.42
C GLU A 33 -2.63 -3.20 26.15
N HIS A 34 -3.89 -3.30 25.73
CA HIS A 34 -5.02 -2.62 26.35
C HIS A 34 -4.87 -1.10 26.36
N ARG A 35 -4.42 -0.55 25.22
CA ARG A 35 -4.28 0.90 25.00
C ARG A 35 -5.22 1.35 23.88
N PRO A 36 -6.54 1.41 24.11
CA PRO A 36 -7.50 1.66 23.03
C PRO A 36 -7.38 3.05 22.41
N ASN A 37 -6.99 4.06 23.18
CA ASN A 37 -6.81 5.40 22.63
C ASN A 37 -5.59 5.49 21.72
N VAL A 38 -4.52 4.81 22.05
CA VAL A 38 -3.32 4.72 21.23
C VAL A 38 -3.64 3.95 19.95
N ALA A 39 -4.38 2.84 20.04
CA ALA A 39 -4.80 2.08 18.89
C ALA A 39 -5.65 2.93 17.92
N ARG A 40 -6.57 3.72 18.45
CA ARG A 40 -7.38 4.64 17.64
C ARG A 40 -6.53 5.68 16.91
N LEU A 41 -5.53 6.23 17.61
CA LEU A 41 -4.62 7.19 17.00
C LEU A 41 -3.87 6.56 15.82
N PHE A 42 -3.31 5.37 16.00
CA PHE A 42 -2.60 4.67 14.92
C PHE A 42 -3.53 4.35 13.74
N ARG A 43 -4.79 3.96 13.99
CA ARG A 43 -5.75 3.72 12.92
C ARG A 43 -6.10 4.98 12.16
N ALA A 44 -6.23 6.12 12.85
CA ALA A 44 -6.48 7.39 12.19
C ALA A 44 -5.32 7.79 11.29
N ILE A 45 -4.08 7.62 11.76
CA ILE A 45 -2.89 7.91 10.96
C ILE A 45 -2.82 6.94 9.77
N ALA A 46 -3.10 5.65 9.98
CA ALA A 46 -3.11 4.66 8.90
C ALA A 46 -4.14 5.04 7.82
N TYR A 47 -5.31 5.51 8.23
CA TYR A 47 -6.33 5.96 7.28
C TYR A 47 -5.87 7.19 6.49
N ALA A 48 -5.23 8.15 7.14
CA ALA A 48 -4.68 9.32 6.44
C ALA A 48 -3.66 8.91 5.39
N GLU A 49 -2.78 7.96 5.70
CA GLU A 49 -1.81 7.43 4.74
C GLU A 49 -2.49 6.70 3.58
N GLN A 50 -3.60 6.00 3.85
CA GLN A 50 -4.39 5.37 2.79
C GLN A 50 -4.95 6.40 1.81
N VAL A 51 -5.52 7.49 2.32
CA VAL A 51 -6.07 8.55 1.47
C VAL A 51 -4.97 9.19 0.62
N HIS A 52 -3.83 9.53 1.24
CA HIS A 52 -2.69 10.11 0.53
C HIS A 52 -2.15 9.14 -0.53
N GLY A 53 -2.00 7.88 -0.18
CA GLY A 53 -1.49 6.87 -1.10
C GLY A 53 -2.39 6.68 -2.31
N ILE A 54 -3.70 6.57 -2.10
CA ILE A 54 -4.66 6.43 -3.22
C ILE A 54 -4.62 7.66 -4.11
N ASN A 55 -4.54 8.87 -3.53
CA ASN A 55 -4.47 10.10 -4.31
C ASN A 55 -3.21 10.14 -5.17
N HIS A 56 -2.06 9.73 -4.65
CA HIS A 56 -0.82 9.66 -5.42
C HIS A 56 -0.91 8.60 -6.52
N TYR A 57 -1.56 7.48 -6.25
CA TYR A 57 -1.75 6.43 -7.24
C TYR A 57 -2.64 6.91 -8.40
N LYS A 58 -3.68 7.69 -8.08
CA LYS A 58 -4.52 8.34 -9.10
C LYS A 58 -3.71 9.31 -9.97
N GLU A 59 -2.86 10.12 -9.35
CA GLU A 59 -2.02 11.08 -10.08
C GLU A 59 -1.06 10.37 -11.02
N LEU A 60 -0.62 9.16 -10.66
CA LEU A 60 0.21 8.34 -11.54
C LEU A 60 -0.55 7.76 -12.73
N GLY A 61 -1.90 7.89 -12.75
CA GLY A 61 -2.72 7.36 -13.83
C GLY A 61 -2.87 5.86 -13.81
N LEU A 62 -2.66 5.22 -12.67
CA LEU A 62 -2.69 3.77 -12.55
C LEU A 62 -4.04 3.20 -12.12
N ILE A 63 -5.00 4.07 -11.76
CA ILE A 63 -6.37 3.66 -11.49
C ILE A 63 -7.16 3.90 -12.77
N LYS A 64 -7.61 2.83 -13.39
CA LYS A 64 -8.25 2.86 -14.70
C LYS A 64 -9.67 2.31 -14.60
N ASN A 65 -10.24 1.84 -15.71
CA ASN A 65 -11.57 1.23 -15.67
C ASN A 65 -11.50 -0.16 -15.01
N LEU A 66 -12.66 -0.72 -14.70
CA LEU A 66 -12.75 -1.99 -13.99
C LEU A 66 -12.01 -3.11 -14.71
N SER A 67 -12.21 -3.24 -16.02
CA SER A 67 -11.57 -4.29 -16.83
C SER A 67 -10.04 -4.19 -16.76
N GLN A 68 -9.50 -2.99 -16.92
CA GLN A 68 -8.05 -2.75 -16.88
C GLN A 68 -7.49 -2.98 -15.47
N ASN A 69 -8.24 -2.58 -14.44
CA ASN A 69 -7.81 -2.80 -13.06
C ASN A 69 -7.79 -4.29 -12.72
N LEU A 70 -8.80 -5.04 -13.19
CA LEU A 70 -8.82 -6.50 -13.01
C LEU A 70 -7.63 -7.17 -13.71
N GLN A 71 -7.31 -6.73 -14.92
CA GLN A 71 -6.15 -7.29 -15.64
C GLN A 71 -4.85 -7.00 -14.89
N ALA A 72 -4.69 -5.78 -14.37
CA ALA A 72 -3.51 -5.43 -13.58
C ALA A 72 -3.38 -6.31 -12.32
N ALA A 73 -4.50 -6.58 -11.65
CA ALA A 73 -4.52 -7.44 -10.48
C ALA A 73 -4.15 -8.88 -10.84
N ILE A 74 -4.70 -9.40 -11.94
CA ILE A 74 -4.37 -10.76 -12.42
C ILE A 74 -2.89 -10.86 -12.73
N ASP A 75 -2.33 -9.89 -13.45
CA ASP A 75 -0.92 -9.89 -13.83
C ASP A 75 -0.01 -9.84 -12.60
N GLY A 76 -0.35 -9.01 -11.62
CA GLY A 76 0.41 -8.90 -10.37
C GLY A 76 0.37 -10.20 -9.56
N GLU A 77 -0.81 -10.79 -9.39
CA GLU A 77 -0.96 -12.04 -8.65
C GLU A 77 -0.29 -13.20 -9.37
N THR A 78 -0.38 -13.24 -10.70
CA THR A 78 0.29 -14.27 -11.50
C THR A 78 1.81 -14.20 -11.30
N TYR A 79 2.37 -12.99 -11.34
CA TYR A 79 3.79 -12.79 -11.08
C TYR A 79 4.19 -13.29 -9.68
N GLU A 80 3.39 -12.97 -8.66
CA GLU A 80 3.69 -13.40 -7.29
C GLU A 80 3.67 -14.92 -7.15
N VAL A 81 2.68 -15.59 -7.76
CA VAL A 81 2.55 -17.05 -7.69
C VAL A 81 3.63 -17.75 -8.49
N ASP A 82 3.89 -17.29 -9.73
CA ASP A 82 4.75 -18.01 -10.66
C ASP A 82 6.23 -17.69 -10.48
N GLU A 83 6.57 -16.49 -10.02
CA GLU A 83 7.95 -16.02 -9.97
C GLU A 83 8.43 -15.71 -8.55
N MET A 84 7.69 -14.86 -7.83
CA MET A 84 8.15 -14.35 -6.54
C MET A 84 8.08 -15.39 -5.43
N TYR A 85 6.92 -16.03 -5.23
CA TYR A 85 6.75 -17.01 -4.15
C TYR A 85 7.62 -18.25 -4.33
N PRO A 86 7.74 -18.83 -5.53
CA PRO A 86 8.69 -19.93 -5.73
C PRO A 86 10.14 -19.56 -5.41
N ALA A 87 10.58 -18.35 -5.78
CA ALA A 87 11.92 -17.88 -5.46
C ALA A 87 12.13 -17.77 -3.95
N PHE A 88 11.16 -17.31 -3.20
CA PHE A 88 11.22 -17.23 -1.74
C PHE A 88 11.26 -18.62 -1.09
N ARG A 89 10.57 -19.59 -1.67
CA ARG A 89 10.59 -20.97 -1.16
C ARG A 89 11.94 -21.64 -1.33
N SER A 90 12.69 -21.24 -2.33
CA SER A 90 14.00 -21.81 -2.64
C SER A 90 15.10 -21.37 -1.66
N VAL A 91 14.81 -20.36 -0.87
CA VAL A 91 15.73 -19.83 0.15
C VAL A 91 15.47 -20.49 1.50
#